data_d9648a0789c9ec074ff3db6a0fdc427d
#
_entry.id   d9648a0789c9ec074ff3db6a0fdc427d
#
_cell.length_a   1.000
_cell.length_b   1.000
_cell.length_c   1.000
_cell.angle_alpha   90.00
_cell.angle_beta   90.00
_cell.angle_gamma   90.00
#
_symmetry.space_group_name_H-M   'P 1'
#
loop_
_entity.id
_entity.type
_entity.pdbx_description
1 polymer ?
#
loop_
_entity_poly.entity_id
_entity_poly.type
_entity_poly.pdbx_seq_one_letter_code
_entity_poly.pdbx_strand_id
1 'polypeptide(L)'
;IVFEKDFQKAVGQAESLIGERAINHIAKQVIIQMVYQLGVGGVSKFKKMWAALDTEDYETAGNEMLDSKWADQTPHRCAKLSVTMKTAKL
;
A
#
# COMPACT_ATOMS: atom_id res chain seq x y z
N ILE A 1 -20.07 9.51 -6.72
CA ILE A 1 -20.99 8.63 -5.98
C ILE A 1 -20.53 7.18 -6.09
N VAL A 2 -20.47 6.66 -7.30
CA VAL A 2 -19.89 5.32 -7.53
C VAL A 2 -18.45 5.27 -6.99
N PHE A 3 -17.74 6.36 -7.15
CA PHE A 3 -16.37 6.51 -6.69
C PHE A 3 -16.26 6.27 -5.17
N GLU A 4 -17.17 6.83 -4.39
CA GLU A 4 -17.14 6.67 -2.92
C GLU A 4 -17.35 5.21 -2.51
N LYS A 5 -18.25 4.51 -3.16
CA LYS A 5 -18.50 3.10 -2.87
C LYS A 5 -17.27 2.25 -3.18
N ASP A 6 -16.62 2.53 -4.31
CA ASP A 6 -15.41 1.80 -4.69
C ASP A 6 -14.29 2.08 -3.69
N PHE A 7 -14.17 3.31 -3.22
CA PHE A 7 -13.15 3.66 -2.24
C PHE A 7 -13.41 2.96 -0.90
N GLN A 8 -14.65 2.93 -0.44
CA GLN A 8 -15.00 2.23 0.81
C GLN A 8 -14.74 0.74 0.71
N LYS A 9 -14.99 0.15 -0.44
CA LYS A 9 -14.66 -1.25 -0.69
C LYS A 9 -13.15 -1.47 -0.59
N ALA A 10 -12.36 -0.55 -1.16
CA ALA A 10 -10.91 -0.62 -1.06
C ALA A 10 -10.44 -0.52 0.38
N VAL A 11 -11.05 0.33 1.20
CA VAL A 11 -10.73 0.44 2.62
C VAL A 11 -10.95 -0.89 3.33
N GLY A 12 -12.10 -1.52 3.12
CA GLY A 12 -12.40 -2.82 3.72
C GLY A 12 -11.45 -3.91 3.28
N GLN A 13 -11.12 -3.94 2.00
CA GLN A 13 -10.17 -4.92 1.45
C GLN A 13 -8.76 -4.69 1.99
N ALA A 14 -8.35 -3.42 2.12
CA ALA A 14 -7.05 -3.10 2.69
C ALA A 14 -6.97 -3.54 4.14
N GLU A 15 -8.01 -3.32 4.92
CA GLU A 15 -8.06 -3.77 6.30
C GLU A 15 -7.94 -5.28 6.41
N SER A 16 -8.57 -6.02 5.51
CA SER A 16 -8.44 -7.48 5.44
C SER A 16 -7.01 -7.91 5.18
N LEU A 17 -6.32 -7.23 4.27
CA LEU A 17 -4.92 -7.54 3.95
C LEU A 17 -4.00 -7.21 5.11
N ILE A 18 -4.24 -6.09 5.77
CA ILE A 18 -3.44 -5.65 6.92
C ILE A 18 -3.62 -6.61 8.09
N GLY A 19 -4.85 -7.06 8.32
CA GLY A 19 -5.18 -7.98 9.40
C GLY A 19 -4.78 -7.40 10.74
N GLU A 20 -3.99 -8.16 11.50
CA GLU A 20 -3.54 -7.76 12.84
C GLU A 20 -2.20 -7.03 12.84
N ARG A 21 -1.66 -6.73 11.65
CA ARG A 21 -0.39 -6.02 11.56
C ARG A 21 -0.48 -4.65 12.20
N ALA A 22 0.51 -4.32 13.02
CA ALA A 22 0.58 -3.04 13.73
C ALA A 22 1.24 -1.99 12.84
N ILE A 23 0.58 -1.59 11.76
CA ILE A 23 1.08 -0.51 10.90
C ILE A 23 0.36 0.78 11.25
N ASN A 24 1.06 1.91 11.08
CA ASN A 24 0.46 3.19 11.41
C ASN A 24 -0.53 3.64 10.33
N HIS A 25 -1.30 4.69 10.65
CA HIS A 25 -2.38 5.13 9.76
C HIS A 25 -1.84 5.70 8.43
N ILE A 26 -0.63 6.23 8.39
CA ILE A 26 -0.03 6.72 7.15
C ILE A 26 0.22 5.56 6.19
N ALA A 27 0.83 4.49 6.67
CA ALA A 27 1.05 3.28 5.88
C ALA A 27 -0.29 2.67 5.45
N LYS A 28 -1.28 2.67 6.34
CA LYS A 28 -2.62 2.17 6.03
C LYS A 28 -3.23 2.95 4.86
N GLN A 29 -3.09 4.28 4.86
CA GLN A 29 -3.59 5.11 3.77
C GLN A 29 -2.93 4.74 2.44
N VAL A 30 -1.62 4.48 2.45
CA VAL A 30 -0.91 4.05 1.25
C VAL A 30 -1.47 2.72 0.75
N ILE A 31 -1.68 1.77 1.64
CA ILE A 31 -2.24 0.45 1.28
C ILE A 31 -3.65 0.62 0.69
N ILE A 32 -4.48 1.47 1.26
CA ILE A 32 -5.81 1.74 0.74
C ILE A 32 -5.74 2.25 -0.70
N GLN A 33 -4.85 3.20 -0.96
CA GLN A 33 -4.65 3.74 -2.31
C GLN A 33 -4.20 2.66 -3.28
N MET A 34 -3.28 1.80 -2.85
CA MET A 34 -2.81 0.70 -3.67
C MET A 34 -3.94 -0.27 -4.02
N VAL A 35 -4.75 -0.63 -3.03
CA VAL A 35 -5.89 -1.53 -3.25
C VAL A 35 -6.88 -0.90 -4.22
N TYR A 36 -7.13 0.40 -4.08
CA TYR A 36 -8.03 1.11 -4.97
C TYR A 36 -7.56 1.07 -6.42
N GLN A 37 -6.26 1.15 -6.64
CA GLN A 37 -5.68 1.20 -7.99
C GLN A 37 -5.40 -0.20 -8.57
N LEU A 38 -4.87 -1.10 -7.76
CA LEU A 38 -4.39 -2.40 -8.20
C LEU A 38 -5.34 -3.55 -7.90
N GLY A 39 -6.29 -3.32 -6.99
CA GLY A 39 -7.15 -4.37 -6.49
C GLY A 39 -6.44 -5.19 -5.40
N VAL A 40 -7.23 -5.93 -4.62
CA VAL A 40 -6.72 -6.69 -3.48
C VAL A 40 -5.74 -7.78 -3.94
N GLY A 41 -5.99 -8.41 -5.08
CA GLY A 41 -5.11 -9.45 -5.62
C GLY A 41 -3.76 -8.91 -6.01
N GLY A 42 -3.71 -7.70 -6.60
CA GLY A 42 -2.45 -7.07 -6.98
C GLY A 42 -1.61 -6.70 -5.77
N VAL A 43 -2.24 -6.10 -4.77
CA VAL A 43 -1.53 -5.68 -3.55
C VAL A 43 -1.05 -6.88 -2.74
N SER A 44 -1.81 -7.95 -2.70
CA SER A 44 -1.44 -9.15 -1.93
C SER A 44 -0.18 -9.81 -2.47
N LYS A 45 0.20 -9.54 -3.71
CA LYS A 45 1.41 -10.10 -4.32
C LYS A 45 2.70 -9.41 -3.87
N PHE A 46 2.59 -8.29 -3.19
CA PHE A 46 3.75 -7.51 -2.71
C PHE A 46 4.33 -8.14 -1.44
N LYS A 47 4.76 -9.40 -1.54
CA LYS A 47 5.17 -10.18 -0.38
C LYS A 47 6.31 -9.55 0.41
N LYS A 48 7.31 -8.98 -0.29
CA LYS A 48 8.43 -8.33 0.37
C LYS A 48 8.01 -7.06 1.09
N MET A 49 7.08 -6.31 0.50
CA MET A 49 6.52 -5.14 1.16
C MET A 49 5.81 -5.54 2.46
N TRP A 50 5.00 -6.60 2.42
CA TRP A 50 4.30 -7.07 3.61
C TRP A 50 5.26 -7.58 4.68
N ALA A 51 6.33 -8.27 4.28
CA ALA A 51 7.36 -8.71 5.21
C ALA A 51 8.03 -7.52 5.89
N ALA A 52 8.31 -6.46 5.14
CA ALA A 52 8.85 -5.24 5.70
C ALA A 52 7.88 -4.57 6.68
N LEU A 53 6.60 -4.53 6.32
CA LEU A 53 5.57 -3.97 7.19
C LEU A 53 5.41 -4.76 8.48
N ASP A 54 5.60 -6.07 8.44
CA ASP A 54 5.53 -6.92 9.63
C ASP A 54 6.58 -6.53 10.67
N THR A 55 7.71 -5.98 10.23
CA THR A 55 8.78 -5.51 11.12
C THR A 55 8.79 -3.99 11.25
N GLU A 56 7.75 -3.32 10.79
CA GLU A 56 7.63 -1.86 10.81
C GLU A 56 8.75 -1.16 10.04
N ASP A 57 9.32 -1.83 9.04
CA ASP A 57 10.37 -1.28 8.19
C ASP A 57 9.74 -0.57 6.98
N TYR A 58 9.22 0.62 7.23
CA TYR A 58 8.49 1.38 6.22
C TYR A 58 9.37 1.84 5.06
N GLU A 59 10.65 2.05 5.33
CA GLU A 59 11.59 2.43 4.28
C GLU A 59 11.76 1.31 3.25
N THR A 60 11.99 0.08 3.73
CA THR A 60 12.08 -1.07 2.84
C THR A 60 10.75 -1.32 2.12
N ALA A 61 9.63 -1.17 2.82
CA ALA A 61 8.32 -1.32 2.21
C ALA A 61 8.17 -0.35 1.02
N GLY A 62 8.56 0.92 1.21
CA GLY A 62 8.51 1.91 0.13
C GLY A 62 9.42 1.53 -1.04
N ASN A 63 10.61 1.01 -0.76
CA ASN A 63 11.54 0.57 -1.80
C ASN A 63 10.96 -0.60 -2.59
N GLU A 64 10.28 -1.53 -1.94
CA GLU A 64 9.65 -2.67 -2.62
C GLU A 64 8.50 -2.22 -3.52
N MET A 65 7.81 -1.16 -3.15
CA MET A 65 6.78 -0.58 -4.01
C MET A 65 7.37 -0.09 -5.33
N LEU A 66 8.55 0.53 -5.28
CA LEU A 66 9.23 1.03 -6.48
C LEU A 66 9.78 -0.10 -7.34
N ASP A 67 10.05 -1.26 -6.76
CA ASP A 67 10.56 -2.42 -7.48
C ASP A 67 9.40 -3.33 -7.91
N SER A 68 8.48 -2.79 -8.69
CA SER A 68 7.28 -3.52 -9.10
C SER A 68 6.83 -3.08 -10.48
N LYS A 69 5.99 -3.90 -11.11
CA LYS A 69 5.38 -3.56 -12.39
C LYS A 69 4.48 -2.33 -12.29
N TRP A 70 3.90 -2.12 -11.13
CA TRP A 70 3.09 -0.94 -10.87
C TRP A 70 3.92 0.34 -11.05
N ALA A 71 5.16 0.34 -10.56
CA ALA A 71 6.07 1.46 -10.73
C ALA A 71 6.35 1.73 -12.22
N ASP A 72 6.44 0.67 -13.03
CA ASP A 72 6.66 0.81 -14.46
C ASP A 72 5.44 1.40 -15.17
N GLN A 73 4.24 1.04 -14.74
CA GLN A 73 2.99 1.49 -15.36
C GLN A 73 2.59 2.90 -14.93
N THR A 74 2.75 3.22 -13.64
CA THR A 74 2.36 4.52 -13.10
C THR A 74 3.49 5.06 -12.20
N PRO A 75 4.64 5.45 -12.81
CA PRO A 75 5.82 5.80 -12.02
C PRO A 75 5.61 6.98 -11.08
N HIS A 76 4.90 8.02 -11.51
CA HIS A 76 4.67 9.20 -10.67
C HIS A 76 3.85 8.85 -9.43
N ARG A 77 2.79 8.09 -9.62
CA ARG A 77 1.89 7.72 -8.54
C ARG A 77 2.57 6.77 -7.56
N CYS A 78 3.29 5.80 -8.09
CA CYS A 78 4.03 4.86 -7.27
C CYS A 78 5.11 5.57 -6.45
N ALA A 79 5.86 6.47 -7.08
CA ALA A 79 6.88 7.24 -6.38
C ALA A 79 6.31 8.08 -5.25
N LYS A 80 5.18 8.74 -5.49
CA LYS A 80 4.52 9.56 -4.49
C LYS A 80 4.08 8.72 -3.29
N LEU A 81 3.45 7.58 -3.54
CA LEU A 81 3.00 6.69 -2.47
C LEU A 81 4.18 6.04 -1.75
N SER A 82 5.25 5.72 -2.47
CA SER A 82 6.47 5.18 -1.88
C SER A 82 7.08 6.16 -0.88
N VAL A 83 7.17 7.45 -1.25
CA VAL A 83 7.66 8.49 -0.35
C VAL A 83 6.78 8.58 0.89
N THR A 84 5.47 8.56 0.71
CA THR A 84 4.52 8.60 1.83
C THR A 84 4.72 7.39 2.75
N MET A 85 4.91 6.20 2.17
CA MET A 85 5.16 4.99 2.95
C MET A 85 6.44 5.13 3.79
N LYS A 86 7.49 5.69 3.20
CA LYS A 86 8.77 5.89 3.92
C LYS A 86 8.63 6.87 5.07
N THR A 87 7.77 7.88 4.95
CA THR A 87 7.55 8.84 6.04
C THR A 87 6.72 8.24 7.16
N ALA A 88 6.11 7.09 6.94
CA ALA A 88 5.27 6.45 7.95
C ALA A 88 6.04 6.07 9.21
N LYS A 89 7.35 5.89 9.12
CA LYS A 89 8.15 5.54 10.29
C LYS A 89 8.30 6.69 11.28
N LEU A 90 7.95 7.89 10.87
CA LEU A 90 7.98 9.03 11.76
C LEU A 90 6.78 9.04 12.70
#